data_a816df98c57cbdc02b63a2530f439f4d
#
_entry.id   a816df98c57cbdc02b63a2530f439f4d
#
_cell.length_a   1.000
_cell.length_b   1.000
_cell.length_c   1.000
_cell.angle_alpha   90.00
_cell.angle_beta   90.00
_cell.angle_gamma   90.00
#
_symmetry.space_group_name_H-M   'P 1'
#
loop_
_entity.id
_entity.type
_entity.pdbx_description
1 polymer ?
#
loop_
_entity_poly.entity_id
_entity_poly.type
_entity_poly.pdbx_seq_one_letter_code
_entity_poly.pdbx_strand_id
1 'polypeptide(L)'
;DALVRMVQDFSMSLPLVQGQGNFGSIDGDPAAAMRYTETRLSKVSQFLIDDIEKNTISFKSNYDETEKEPSVLPAQFPNLLVNGAGGIAVGMATSIPPHNLGEIIDGTLALIGDKDIKIKELMKHIPGPDFPTGGVIIGKDIIKQGYNNGRGSFKIRGEVSIEQQKNGRERLVITSIPYQVNKSVLNERIAQLVREKKIEGIKDIRDESNREGIRVAIDLRNGVEPETIKRQLYKNTQIESSFGFNTLAIVEGKPKTCTLKDFLSNFLSFREDVVIKKTKFDLQKA
;
A
#
# COMPACT_ATOMS: atom_id res chain seq x y z
N ASP A 1 13.06 2.05 12.95
CA ASP A 1 11.90 1.29 12.40
C ASP A 1 11.19 2.04 11.27
N ALA A 2 10.86 3.34 11.41
CA ALA A 2 10.17 4.10 10.36
C ALA A 2 10.95 4.14 9.04
N LEU A 3 12.27 4.41 9.09
CA LEU A 3 13.14 4.44 7.93
C LEU A 3 13.21 3.07 7.22
N VAL A 4 13.26 1.98 7.98
CA VAL A 4 13.26 0.60 7.45
C VAL A 4 12.00 0.37 6.60
N ARG A 5 10.84 0.77 7.11
CA ARG A 5 9.57 0.60 6.39
C ARG A 5 9.52 1.39 5.08
N MET A 6 10.17 2.56 5.02
CA MET A 6 10.25 3.39 3.81
C MET A 6 11.13 2.79 2.70
N VAL A 7 11.97 1.82 3.04
CA VAL A 7 12.82 1.08 2.07
C VAL A 7 12.10 -0.13 1.50
N GLN A 8 11.17 -0.73 2.25
CA GLN A 8 10.54 -2.00 1.90
C GLN A 8 9.53 -1.84 0.76
N ASP A 9 9.78 -2.50 -0.36
CA ASP A 9 8.91 -2.52 -1.55
C ASP A 9 7.61 -3.30 -1.34
N PHE A 10 7.56 -4.19 -0.33
CA PHE A 10 6.34 -4.89 0.10
C PHE A 10 5.51 -4.10 1.12
N SER A 11 6.04 -2.99 1.63
CA SER A 11 5.35 -2.10 2.59
C SER A 11 4.84 -0.81 1.95
N MET A 12 5.52 -0.31 0.92
CA MET A 12 5.19 0.92 0.24
C MET A 12 5.06 0.71 -1.27
N SER A 13 4.01 1.24 -1.87
CA SER A 13 3.81 1.22 -3.33
C SER A 13 4.87 2.03 -4.05
N LEU A 14 5.35 3.09 -3.42
CA LEU A 14 6.40 3.97 -3.93
C LEU A 14 7.43 4.21 -2.81
N PRO A 15 8.48 3.38 -2.70
CA PRO A 15 9.49 3.53 -1.65
C PRO A 15 10.18 4.89 -1.70
N LEU A 16 10.18 5.58 -0.57
CA LEU A 16 10.74 6.94 -0.44
C LEU A 16 12.23 6.92 -0.07
N VAL A 17 12.73 5.80 0.39
CA VAL A 17 14.13 5.62 0.77
C VAL A 17 14.70 4.45 -0.02
N GLN A 18 15.90 4.66 -0.58
CA GLN A 18 16.68 3.61 -1.19
C GLN A 18 17.64 3.05 -0.16
N GLY A 19 17.61 1.75 0.06
CA GLY A 19 18.46 1.05 1.01
C GLY A 19 19.50 0.16 0.34
N GLN A 20 20.61 -0.05 1.04
CA GLN A 20 21.60 -1.07 0.72
C GLN A 20 21.83 -1.92 1.96
N GLY A 21 21.72 -3.24 1.82
CA GLY A 21 21.79 -4.20 2.91
C GLY A 21 20.44 -4.89 3.16
N ASN A 22 20.28 -5.51 4.34
CA ASN A 22 19.09 -6.24 4.72
C ASN A 22 18.13 -5.33 5.50
N PHE A 23 16.98 -5.04 4.91
CA PHE A 23 15.87 -4.28 5.51
C PHE A 23 14.65 -5.14 5.85
N GLY A 24 14.86 -6.43 6.08
CA GLY A 24 13.79 -7.38 6.36
C GLY A 24 13.20 -8.01 5.10
N SER A 25 12.24 -8.89 5.29
CA SER A 25 11.58 -9.61 4.21
C SER A 25 10.08 -9.74 4.44
N ILE A 26 9.36 -10.15 3.40
CA ILE A 26 7.92 -10.48 3.46
C ILE A 26 7.66 -11.72 4.35
N ASP A 27 8.69 -12.48 4.69
CA ASP A 27 8.64 -13.59 5.65
C ASP A 27 8.65 -13.13 7.10
N GLY A 28 8.78 -11.82 7.34
CA GLY A 28 8.83 -11.25 8.68
C GLY A 28 10.23 -11.26 9.30
N ASP A 29 11.27 -11.54 8.51
CA ASP A 29 12.65 -11.42 9.00
C ASP A 29 12.91 -9.95 9.38
N PRO A 30 13.57 -9.71 10.53
CA PRO A 30 13.91 -8.37 10.96
C PRO A 30 15.00 -7.76 10.05
N ALA A 31 14.99 -6.45 9.96
CA ALA A 31 16.12 -5.73 9.36
C ALA A 31 17.40 -5.97 10.14
N ALA A 32 18.52 -5.96 9.45
CA ALA A 32 19.85 -6.01 10.09
C ALA A 32 20.06 -4.77 10.98
N ALA A 33 21.00 -4.88 11.92
CA ALA A 33 21.40 -3.74 12.73
C ALA A 33 21.87 -2.58 11.83
N MET A 34 21.53 -1.35 12.20
CA MET A 34 21.76 -0.15 11.36
C MET A 34 23.24 0.06 10.95
N ARG A 35 24.19 -0.48 11.70
CA ARG A 35 25.62 -0.42 11.36
C ARG A 35 26.02 -1.24 10.11
N TYR A 36 25.10 -2.09 9.62
CA TYR A 36 25.32 -2.92 8.43
C TYR A 36 24.52 -2.45 7.20
N THR A 37 23.82 -1.33 7.33
CA THR A 37 22.93 -0.84 6.27
C THR A 37 23.23 0.60 5.91
N GLU A 38 22.98 0.94 4.66
CA GLU A 38 23.08 2.31 4.16
C GLU A 38 21.72 2.75 3.62
N THR A 39 21.41 4.03 3.78
CA THR A 39 20.17 4.62 3.27
C THR A 39 20.43 5.95 2.57
N ARG A 40 19.63 6.23 1.56
CA ARG A 40 19.57 7.52 0.87
C ARG A 40 18.17 7.79 0.38
N LEU A 41 17.83 9.05 0.16
CA LEU A 41 16.56 9.40 -0.46
C LEU A 41 16.45 8.77 -1.85
N SER A 42 15.28 8.21 -2.16
CA SER A 42 14.98 7.79 -3.52
C SER A 42 14.79 9.02 -4.41
N LYS A 43 14.94 8.87 -5.73
CA LYS A 43 14.73 9.99 -6.68
C LYS A 43 13.33 10.61 -6.56
N VAL A 44 12.33 9.79 -6.27
CA VAL A 44 10.95 10.25 -6.14
C VAL A 44 10.73 11.10 -4.90
N SER A 45 11.50 10.89 -3.83
CA SER A 45 11.40 11.68 -2.61
C SER A 45 11.80 13.14 -2.81
N GLN A 46 12.59 13.44 -3.85
CA GLN A 46 12.91 14.80 -4.21
C GLN A 46 11.65 15.63 -4.51
N PHE A 47 10.65 15.02 -5.17
CA PHE A 47 9.36 15.69 -5.45
C PHE A 47 8.51 15.98 -4.20
N LEU A 48 8.87 15.42 -3.04
CA LEU A 48 8.21 15.75 -1.77
C LEU A 48 8.84 16.95 -1.07
N ILE A 49 10.13 17.22 -1.31
CA ILE A 49 10.92 18.24 -0.60
C ILE A 49 11.38 19.41 -1.46
N ASP A 50 11.23 19.31 -2.79
CA ASP A 50 11.57 20.40 -3.70
C ASP A 50 10.88 21.71 -3.29
N ASP A 51 11.63 22.81 -3.41
CA ASP A 51 11.16 24.15 -3.08
C ASP A 51 10.90 24.41 -1.56
N ILE A 52 11.26 23.50 -0.66
CA ILE A 52 11.08 23.65 0.80
C ILE A 52 11.80 24.91 1.34
N GLU A 53 12.92 25.29 0.72
CA GLU A 53 13.74 26.45 1.07
C GLU A 53 13.17 27.77 0.57
N LYS A 54 12.10 27.75 -0.23
CA LYS A 54 11.50 28.92 -0.87
C LYS A 54 10.31 29.50 -0.11
N ASN A 55 10.26 29.31 1.20
CA ASN A 55 9.14 29.77 2.05
C ASN A 55 7.77 29.25 1.58
N THR A 56 7.72 28.09 0.98
CA THR A 56 6.49 27.50 0.43
C THR A 56 5.59 26.91 1.51
N ILE A 57 6.16 26.54 2.64
CA ILE A 57 5.48 25.94 3.79
C ILE A 57 5.87 26.61 5.10
N SER A 58 5.10 26.38 6.15
CA SER A 58 5.42 26.83 7.50
C SER A 58 6.28 25.80 8.24
N PHE A 59 7.10 26.30 9.17
CA PHE A 59 7.88 25.50 10.10
C PHE A 59 7.35 25.68 11.51
N LYS A 60 7.44 24.64 12.33
CA LYS A 60 7.13 24.65 13.76
C LYS A 60 8.34 24.15 14.55
N SER A 61 8.43 24.48 15.82
CA SER A 61 9.44 23.90 16.70
C SER A 61 9.20 22.40 16.90
N ASN A 62 10.28 21.62 17.02
CA ASN A 62 10.25 20.23 17.45
C ASN A 62 9.88 20.15 18.95
N TYR A 63 9.87 18.92 19.51
CA TYR A 63 9.40 18.67 20.88
C TYR A 63 10.18 19.44 21.96
N ASP A 64 11.50 19.55 21.81
CA ASP A 64 12.40 20.21 22.77
C ASP A 64 12.76 21.66 22.36
N GLU A 65 12.12 22.19 21.31
CA GLU A 65 12.32 23.55 20.77
C GLU A 65 13.73 23.87 20.31
N THR A 66 14.59 22.86 20.15
CA THR A 66 15.98 23.03 19.74
C THR A 66 16.11 23.26 18.23
N GLU A 67 15.20 22.70 17.44
CA GLU A 67 15.20 22.74 15.99
C GLU A 67 13.80 23.07 15.42
N LYS A 68 13.77 23.41 14.14
CA LYS A 68 12.50 23.63 13.42
C LYS A 68 12.26 22.51 12.42
N GLU A 69 11.04 22.02 12.40
CA GLU A 69 10.58 21.01 11.45
C GLU A 69 9.46 21.55 10.54
N PRO A 70 9.35 21.09 9.28
CA PRO A 70 8.27 21.49 8.40
C PRO A 70 6.92 20.99 8.93
N SER A 71 5.90 21.84 8.90
CA SER A 71 4.52 21.44 9.28
C SER A 71 3.95 20.41 8.34
N VAL A 72 4.25 20.56 7.04
CA VAL A 72 3.93 19.63 5.95
C VAL A 72 5.06 19.72 4.91
N LEU A 73 5.19 18.74 4.04
CA LEU A 73 6.13 18.79 2.92
C LEU A 73 5.46 19.46 1.70
N PRO A 74 6.21 20.23 0.87
CA PRO A 74 5.68 20.88 -0.34
C PRO A 74 5.49 19.89 -1.51
N ALA A 75 4.86 18.76 -1.24
CA ALA A 75 4.74 17.61 -2.12
C ALA A 75 4.17 17.99 -3.51
N GLN A 76 4.77 17.46 -4.56
CA GLN A 76 4.34 17.66 -5.94
C GLN A 76 3.33 16.62 -6.43
N PHE A 77 3.12 15.55 -5.66
CA PHE A 77 2.10 14.53 -5.92
C PHE A 77 1.41 14.12 -4.62
N PRO A 78 0.18 13.59 -4.65
CA PRO A 78 -0.58 13.25 -3.44
C PRO A 78 -0.10 11.95 -2.81
N ASN A 79 1.06 12.00 -2.15
CA ASN A 79 1.75 10.85 -1.55
C ASN A 79 0.86 10.08 -0.56
N LEU A 80 -0.03 10.76 0.15
CA LEU A 80 -0.96 10.13 1.09
C LEU A 80 -1.86 9.08 0.41
N LEU A 81 -2.30 9.33 -0.82
CA LEU A 81 -3.07 8.35 -1.59
C LEU A 81 -2.18 7.30 -2.24
N VAL A 82 -0.99 7.69 -2.74
CA VAL A 82 -0.08 6.78 -3.42
C VAL A 82 0.44 5.70 -2.47
N ASN A 83 0.97 6.08 -1.31
CA ASN A 83 1.51 5.12 -0.34
C ASN A 83 0.50 4.70 0.73
N GLY A 84 -0.64 5.37 0.81
CA GLY A 84 -1.60 5.13 1.87
C GLY A 84 -1.09 5.57 3.24
N ALA A 85 -1.89 5.32 4.26
CA ALA A 85 -1.52 5.52 5.65
C ALA A 85 -2.32 4.59 6.56
N GLY A 86 -1.68 4.13 7.62
CA GLY A 86 -2.34 3.39 8.69
C GLY A 86 -1.84 3.88 10.04
N GLY A 87 -2.76 4.19 10.95
CA GLY A 87 -2.39 4.67 12.27
C GLY A 87 -3.54 4.58 13.26
N ILE A 88 -3.17 4.39 14.52
CA ILE A 88 -4.10 4.30 15.65
C ILE A 88 -3.69 5.36 16.65
N ALA A 89 -4.60 6.29 16.93
CA ALA A 89 -4.45 7.30 17.95
C ALA A 89 -5.54 7.14 19.01
N VAL A 90 -5.45 7.89 20.10
CA VAL A 90 -6.51 7.89 21.13
C VAL A 90 -7.78 8.49 20.53
N GLY A 91 -8.85 7.71 20.53
CA GLY A 91 -10.17 8.12 20.03
C GLY A 91 -10.33 8.19 18.52
N MET A 92 -9.29 7.90 17.72
CA MET A 92 -9.38 7.91 16.26
C MET A 92 -8.37 6.97 15.60
N ALA A 93 -8.74 6.44 14.44
CA ALA A 93 -7.84 5.62 13.63
C ALA A 93 -7.99 5.98 12.15
N THR A 94 -6.94 5.80 11.37
CA THR A 94 -6.97 5.95 9.93
C THR A 94 -6.46 4.68 9.25
N SER A 95 -7.04 4.35 8.10
CA SER A 95 -6.60 3.26 7.23
C SER A 95 -6.90 3.66 5.78
N ILE A 96 -5.93 4.27 5.14
CA ILE A 96 -5.99 4.74 3.76
C ILE A 96 -5.19 3.75 2.92
N PRO A 97 -5.82 3.03 1.98
CA PRO A 97 -5.10 2.10 1.12
C PRO A 97 -4.17 2.82 0.14
N PRO A 98 -3.08 2.19 -0.29
CA PRO A 98 -2.23 2.71 -1.35
C PRO A 98 -2.92 2.62 -2.71
N HIS A 99 -2.44 3.44 -3.68
CA HIS A 99 -2.95 3.51 -5.03
C HIS A 99 -1.83 3.61 -6.05
N ASN A 100 -2.13 3.32 -7.30
CA ASN A 100 -1.20 3.49 -8.40
C ASN A 100 -0.92 4.98 -8.65
N LEU A 101 0.37 5.34 -8.76
CA LEU A 101 0.80 6.73 -8.97
C LEU A 101 0.23 7.32 -10.26
N GLY A 102 0.29 6.58 -11.37
CA GLY A 102 -0.23 7.02 -12.67
C GLY A 102 -1.72 7.30 -12.61
N GLU A 103 -2.51 6.38 -12.04
CA GLU A 103 -3.95 6.53 -11.86
C GLU A 103 -4.31 7.75 -11.00
N ILE A 104 -3.57 7.97 -9.90
CA ILE A 104 -3.76 9.14 -9.03
C ILE A 104 -3.46 10.44 -9.76
N ILE A 105 -2.40 10.48 -10.58
CA ILE A 105 -2.06 11.64 -11.40
C ILE A 105 -3.16 11.89 -12.43
N ASP A 106 -3.61 10.86 -13.15
CA ASP A 106 -4.67 10.98 -14.16
C ASP A 106 -5.98 11.49 -13.55
N GLY A 107 -6.37 10.96 -12.40
CA GLY A 107 -7.53 11.44 -11.63
C GLY A 107 -7.38 12.89 -11.16
N THR A 108 -6.17 13.28 -10.74
CA THR A 108 -5.86 14.67 -10.35
C THR A 108 -5.96 15.62 -11.56
N LEU A 109 -5.43 15.22 -12.71
CA LEU A 109 -5.55 15.99 -13.96
C LEU A 109 -7.00 16.12 -14.42
N ALA A 110 -7.79 15.05 -14.31
CA ALA A 110 -9.22 15.08 -14.61
C ALA A 110 -9.97 16.10 -13.72
N LEU A 111 -9.63 16.16 -12.42
CA LEU A 111 -10.20 17.12 -11.49
C LEU A 111 -9.78 18.57 -11.78
N ILE A 112 -8.57 18.79 -12.28
CA ILE A 112 -8.12 20.12 -12.74
C ILE A 112 -8.97 20.58 -13.94
N GLY A 113 -9.26 19.66 -14.86
CA GLY A 113 -10.08 19.95 -16.05
C GLY A 113 -11.57 20.17 -15.73
N ASP A 114 -12.10 19.48 -14.75
CA ASP A 114 -13.49 19.60 -14.29
C ASP A 114 -13.55 19.56 -12.76
N LYS A 115 -13.70 20.74 -12.13
CA LYS A 115 -13.80 20.87 -10.67
C LYS A 115 -15.05 20.21 -10.09
N ASP A 116 -16.09 20.03 -10.90
CA ASP A 116 -17.37 19.43 -10.49
C ASP A 116 -17.45 17.93 -10.79
N ILE A 117 -16.37 17.33 -11.29
CA ILE A 117 -16.28 15.91 -11.59
C ILE A 117 -16.79 15.04 -10.43
N LYS A 118 -17.64 14.08 -10.73
CA LYS A 118 -18.22 13.17 -9.73
C LYS A 118 -17.26 12.01 -9.45
N ILE A 119 -17.34 11.43 -8.26
CA ILE A 119 -16.51 10.27 -7.86
C ILE A 119 -16.65 9.12 -8.87
N LYS A 120 -17.83 8.88 -9.42
CA LYS A 120 -18.05 7.86 -10.47
C LYS A 120 -17.16 8.10 -11.71
N GLU A 121 -16.95 9.34 -12.08
CA GLU A 121 -16.09 9.70 -13.22
C GLU A 121 -14.61 9.64 -12.84
N LEU A 122 -14.25 10.09 -11.62
CA LEU A 122 -12.90 9.91 -11.08
C LEU A 122 -12.48 8.43 -11.04
N MET A 123 -13.40 7.52 -10.75
CA MET A 123 -13.13 6.08 -10.74
C MET A 123 -12.87 5.47 -12.11
N LYS A 124 -13.01 6.22 -13.20
CA LYS A 124 -12.52 5.80 -14.53
C LYS A 124 -11.00 5.92 -14.63
N HIS A 125 -10.42 6.83 -13.86
CA HIS A 125 -8.98 7.07 -13.75
C HIS A 125 -8.38 6.34 -12.54
N ILE A 126 -9.11 6.28 -11.41
CA ILE A 126 -8.71 5.66 -10.15
C ILE A 126 -9.72 4.55 -9.82
N PRO A 127 -9.61 3.37 -10.44
CA PRO A 127 -10.62 2.32 -10.32
C PRO A 127 -10.66 1.68 -8.92
N GLY A 128 -9.56 1.72 -8.18
CA GLY A 128 -9.44 1.15 -6.84
C GLY A 128 -8.05 1.28 -6.24
N PRO A 129 -7.87 0.82 -5.01
CA PRO A 129 -6.56 0.67 -4.39
C PRO A 129 -5.63 -0.25 -5.19
N ASP A 130 -4.33 0.02 -5.10
CA ASP A 130 -3.26 -0.79 -5.71
C ASP A 130 -2.21 -1.11 -4.64
N PHE A 131 -2.11 -2.38 -4.27
CA PHE A 131 -1.23 -2.84 -3.20
C PHE A 131 0.13 -3.27 -3.73
N PRO A 132 1.24 -2.95 -3.03
CA PRO A 132 2.59 -3.32 -3.47
C PRO A 132 2.82 -4.83 -3.58
N THR A 133 2.06 -5.63 -2.87
CA THR A 133 2.13 -7.10 -2.90
C THR A 133 1.22 -7.73 -3.94
N GLY A 134 0.50 -6.94 -4.75
CA GLY A 134 -0.43 -7.44 -5.75
C GLY A 134 -1.72 -8.02 -5.16
N GLY A 135 -2.26 -9.04 -5.81
CA GLY A 135 -3.50 -9.68 -5.43
C GLY A 135 -4.74 -9.10 -6.10
N VAL A 136 -5.89 -9.63 -5.74
CA VAL A 136 -7.18 -9.26 -6.33
C VAL A 136 -8.12 -8.73 -5.26
N ILE A 137 -8.68 -7.55 -5.48
CA ILE A 137 -9.70 -6.98 -4.59
C ILE A 137 -11.08 -7.55 -4.95
N ILE A 138 -11.79 -8.03 -3.94
CA ILE A 138 -13.16 -8.53 -4.08
C ILE A 138 -14.11 -7.49 -3.50
N GLY A 139 -15.04 -7.00 -4.32
CA GLY A 139 -16.07 -6.06 -3.86
C GLY A 139 -15.96 -4.67 -4.49
N LYS A 140 -16.08 -4.57 -5.81
CA LYS A 140 -16.01 -3.30 -6.55
C LYS A 140 -16.99 -2.23 -6.03
N ASP A 141 -18.20 -2.64 -5.63
CA ASP A 141 -19.19 -1.72 -5.08
C ASP A 141 -18.77 -1.15 -3.72
N ILE A 142 -18.02 -1.94 -2.93
CA ILE A 142 -17.49 -1.50 -1.63
C ILE A 142 -16.42 -0.43 -1.82
N ILE A 143 -15.57 -0.55 -2.86
CA ILE A 143 -14.58 0.49 -3.20
C ILE A 143 -15.29 1.80 -3.52
N LYS A 144 -16.32 1.73 -4.38
CA LYS A 144 -17.13 2.91 -4.73
C LYS A 144 -17.77 3.55 -3.50
N GLN A 145 -18.30 2.73 -2.60
CA GLN A 145 -18.89 3.19 -1.34
C GLN A 145 -17.81 3.83 -0.44
N GLY A 146 -16.63 3.21 -0.31
CA GLY A 146 -15.49 3.73 0.43
C GLY A 146 -15.01 5.08 -0.11
N TYR A 147 -14.91 5.23 -1.42
CA TYR A 147 -14.52 6.49 -2.07
C TYR A 147 -15.55 7.61 -1.88
N ASN A 148 -16.84 7.28 -1.76
CA ASN A 148 -17.89 8.26 -1.50
C ASN A 148 -18.00 8.64 -0.01
N ASN A 149 -17.81 7.68 0.89
CA ASN A 149 -18.11 7.87 2.32
C ASN A 149 -16.86 7.88 3.21
N GLY A 150 -15.70 7.53 2.66
CA GLY A 150 -14.46 7.37 3.41
C GLY A 150 -14.43 6.15 4.34
N ARG A 151 -15.37 5.22 4.23
CA ARG A 151 -15.45 4.01 5.08
C ARG A 151 -15.94 2.81 4.30
N GLY A 152 -15.35 1.64 4.61
CA GLY A 152 -15.72 0.37 4.03
C GLY A 152 -14.78 -0.75 4.47
N SER A 153 -15.04 -1.95 4.00
CA SER A 153 -14.12 -3.08 4.18
C SER A 153 -14.29 -4.01 2.97
N PHE A 154 -13.21 -4.27 2.28
CA PHE A 154 -13.17 -5.20 1.16
C PHE A 154 -12.22 -6.35 1.45
N LYS A 155 -12.34 -7.42 0.68
CA LYS A 155 -11.45 -8.56 0.75
C LYS A 155 -10.35 -8.44 -0.29
N ILE A 156 -9.13 -8.81 0.09
CA ILE A 156 -7.99 -8.98 -0.80
C ILE A 156 -7.67 -10.47 -0.86
N ARG A 157 -7.53 -11.01 -2.05
CA ARG A 157 -7.08 -12.38 -2.30
C ARG A 157 -5.70 -12.37 -2.91
N GLY A 158 -4.81 -13.21 -2.38
CA GLY A 158 -3.60 -13.60 -3.07
C GLY A 158 -3.94 -14.41 -4.33
N GLU A 159 -3.05 -14.39 -5.29
CA GLU A 159 -3.19 -15.15 -6.53
C GLU A 159 -2.71 -16.57 -6.34
N VAL A 160 -3.57 -17.51 -6.73
CA VAL A 160 -3.30 -18.95 -6.69
C VAL A 160 -3.60 -19.53 -8.06
N SER A 161 -2.58 -20.01 -8.75
CA SER A 161 -2.66 -20.67 -10.04
C SER A 161 -2.60 -22.20 -9.89
N ILE A 162 -3.08 -22.91 -10.90
CA ILE A 162 -2.99 -24.36 -11.01
C ILE A 162 -1.93 -24.67 -12.07
N GLU A 163 -0.93 -25.46 -11.71
CA GLU A 163 0.12 -25.92 -12.61
C GLU A 163 0.07 -27.45 -12.76
N GLN A 164 0.24 -27.93 -13.99
CA GLN A 164 0.43 -29.35 -14.25
C GLN A 164 1.91 -29.70 -14.15
N GLN A 165 2.21 -30.76 -13.41
CA GLN A 165 3.56 -31.34 -13.33
C GLN A 165 3.82 -32.34 -14.45
N LYS A 166 5.10 -32.60 -14.76
CA LYS A 166 5.51 -33.57 -15.78
C LYS A 166 4.97 -35.00 -15.57
N ASN A 167 4.60 -35.35 -14.35
CA ASN A 167 4.03 -36.63 -13.96
C ASN A 167 2.49 -36.69 -14.04
N GLY A 168 1.84 -35.67 -14.63
CA GLY A 168 0.39 -35.57 -14.75
C GLY A 168 -0.32 -35.16 -13.47
N ARG A 169 0.41 -34.84 -12.39
CA ARG A 169 -0.17 -34.31 -11.14
C ARG A 169 -0.36 -32.82 -11.23
N GLU A 170 -1.29 -32.33 -10.47
CA GLU A 170 -1.56 -30.91 -10.34
C GLU A 170 -0.97 -30.36 -9.04
N ARG A 171 -0.58 -29.08 -9.07
CA ARG A 171 -0.17 -28.31 -7.92
C ARG A 171 -0.84 -26.95 -7.91
N LEU A 172 -1.03 -26.41 -6.74
CA LEU A 172 -1.36 -24.99 -6.56
C LEU A 172 -0.06 -24.21 -6.37
N VAL A 173 0.01 -23.04 -6.98
CA VAL A 173 1.13 -22.11 -6.80
C VAL A 173 0.60 -20.77 -6.38
N ILE A 174 1.02 -20.31 -5.21
CA ILE A 174 0.73 -18.97 -4.72
C ILE A 174 1.81 -18.04 -5.28
N THR A 175 1.38 -17.03 -6.04
CA THR A 175 2.26 -16.04 -6.68
C THR A 175 2.13 -14.64 -6.08
N SER A 176 1.07 -14.38 -5.32
CA SER A 176 0.95 -13.18 -4.51
C SER A 176 0.22 -13.46 -3.21
N ILE A 177 0.47 -12.66 -2.19
CA ILE A 177 -0.23 -12.71 -0.91
C ILE A 177 -0.84 -11.34 -0.58
N PRO A 178 -1.93 -11.29 0.20
CA PRO A 178 -2.53 -10.01 0.57
C PRO A 178 -1.57 -9.08 1.30
N TYR A 179 -1.78 -7.79 1.12
CA TYR A 179 -0.99 -6.74 1.75
C TYR A 179 -0.95 -6.92 3.29
N GLN A 180 0.24 -6.75 3.87
CA GLN A 180 0.53 -6.91 5.30
C GLN A 180 0.40 -8.36 5.84
N VAL A 181 0.25 -9.36 4.98
CA VAL A 181 0.31 -10.76 5.38
C VAL A 181 1.76 -11.23 5.38
N ASN A 182 2.15 -11.92 6.45
CA ASN A 182 3.45 -12.57 6.58
C ASN A 182 3.42 -13.92 5.88
N LYS A 183 4.34 -14.14 4.92
CA LYS A 183 4.39 -15.36 4.09
C LYS A 183 4.73 -16.60 4.91
N SER A 184 5.68 -16.53 5.85
CA SER A 184 6.06 -17.66 6.70
C SER A 184 4.91 -18.09 7.61
N VAL A 185 4.23 -17.15 8.24
CA VAL A 185 3.05 -17.43 9.09
C VAL A 185 1.92 -18.05 8.26
N LEU A 186 1.73 -17.57 7.02
CA LEU A 186 0.76 -18.17 6.11
C LEU A 186 1.10 -19.62 5.78
N ASN A 187 2.36 -19.91 5.45
CA ASN A 187 2.83 -21.27 5.14
C ASN A 187 2.67 -22.20 6.35
N GLU A 188 3.04 -21.75 7.55
CA GLU A 188 2.83 -22.48 8.79
C GLU A 188 1.35 -22.77 9.05
N ARG A 189 0.48 -21.80 8.81
CA ARG A 189 -0.97 -21.99 8.94
C ARG A 189 -1.52 -23.03 7.99
N ILE A 190 -1.08 -23.04 6.74
CA ILE A 190 -1.48 -24.07 5.75
C ILE A 190 -1.01 -25.45 6.25
N ALA A 191 0.25 -25.59 6.66
CA ALA A 191 0.79 -26.82 7.19
C ALA A 191 0.04 -27.31 8.44
N GLN A 192 -0.34 -26.41 9.33
CA GLN A 192 -1.16 -26.71 10.51
C GLN A 192 -2.53 -27.29 10.12
N LEU A 193 -3.23 -26.66 9.16
CA LEU A 193 -4.54 -27.13 8.70
C LEU A 193 -4.48 -28.51 8.06
N VAL A 194 -3.37 -28.84 7.40
CA VAL A 194 -3.11 -30.19 6.86
C VAL A 194 -2.89 -31.22 8.01
N ARG A 195 -2.09 -30.87 9.02
CA ARG A 195 -1.87 -31.73 10.20
C ARG A 195 -3.16 -31.97 10.99
N GLU A 196 -3.99 -30.94 11.13
CA GLU A 196 -5.30 -31.02 11.80
C GLU A 196 -6.38 -31.69 10.95
N LYS A 197 -6.04 -32.15 9.73
CA LYS A 197 -6.98 -32.76 8.77
C LYS A 197 -8.18 -31.86 8.43
N LYS A 198 -8.02 -30.54 8.56
CA LYS A 198 -9.02 -29.55 8.12
C LYS A 198 -8.99 -29.29 6.63
N ILE A 199 -7.80 -29.47 6.03
CA ILE A 199 -7.61 -29.49 4.57
C ILE A 199 -6.93 -30.82 4.25
N GLU A 200 -7.65 -31.67 3.54
CA GLU A 200 -7.15 -32.94 3.05
C GLU A 200 -6.78 -32.85 1.58
N GLY A 201 -5.83 -33.63 1.12
CA GLY A 201 -5.44 -33.67 -0.30
C GLY A 201 -4.15 -32.92 -0.62
N ILE A 202 -3.58 -32.15 0.30
CA ILE A 202 -2.25 -31.58 0.17
C ILE A 202 -1.22 -32.68 0.51
N LYS A 203 -0.22 -32.82 -0.35
CA LYS A 203 0.89 -33.77 -0.17
C LYS A 203 2.10 -33.10 0.44
N ASP A 204 2.48 -31.93 -0.08
CA ASP A 204 3.69 -31.20 0.29
C ASP A 204 3.53 -29.71 0.06
N ILE A 205 4.27 -28.90 0.81
CA ILE A 205 4.30 -27.44 0.71
C ILE A 205 5.76 -27.03 0.67
N ARG A 206 6.16 -26.27 -0.37
CA ARG A 206 7.51 -25.75 -0.51
C ARG A 206 7.48 -24.28 -0.83
N ASP A 207 8.31 -23.51 -0.16
CA ASP A 207 8.59 -22.13 -0.52
C ASP A 207 9.73 -22.11 -1.55
N GLU A 208 9.39 -21.78 -2.78
CA GLU A 208 10.30 -21.66 -3.93
C GLU A 208 10.51 -20.18 -4.30
N SER A 209 10.13 -19.23 -3.40
CA SER A 209 10.27 -17.79 -3.63
C SER A 209 11.74 -17.41 -3.79
N ASN A 210 11.99 -16.48 -4.69
CA ASN A 210 13.31 -15.95 -4.98
C ASN A 210 13.25 -14.43 -5.28
N ARG A 211 14.29 -13.88 -5.91
CA ARG A 211 14.35 -12.46 -6.30
C ARG A 211 13.34 -12.06 -7.38
N GLU A 212 12.79 -13.02 -8.11
CA GLU A 212 11.79 -12.80 -9.15
C GLU A 212 10.38 -12.66 -8.57
N GLY A 213 10.15 -13.15 -7.34
CA GLY A 213 8.87 -13.00 -6.66
C GLY A 213 8.49 -14.16 -5.74
N ILE A 214 7.26 -14.07 -5.27
CA ILE A 214 6.65 -15.09 -4.40
C ILE A 214 6.28 -16.30 -5.23
N ARG A 215 6.70 -17.49 -4.75
CA ARG A 215 6.31 -18.77 -5.30
C ARG A 215 6.22 -19.81 -4.19
N VAL A 216 5.01 -20.08 -3.71
CA VAL A 216 4.76 -21.16 -2.76
C VAL A 216 4.05 -22.28 -3.50
N ALA A 217 4.74 -23.40 -3.69
CA ALA A 217 4.26 -24.58 -4.38
C ALA A 217 3.59 -25.55 -3.41
N ILE A 218 2.35 -25.91 -3.68
CA ILE A 218 1.52 -26.82 -2.90
C ILE A 218 1.19 -28.03 -3.78
N ASP A 219 1.88 -29.14 -3.56
CA ASP A 219 1.66 -30.39 -4.30
C ASP A 219 0.41 -31.10 -3.79
N LEU A 220 -0.44 -31.52 -4.70
CA LEU A 220 -1.69 -32.22 -4.39
C LEU A 220 -1.51 -33.74 -4.48
N ARG A 221 -2.34 -34.48 -3.74
CA ARG A 221 -2.46 -35.93 -3.86
C ARG A 221 -3.23 -36.27 -5.13
N ASN A 222 -3.04 -37.49 -5.63
CA ASN A 222 -3.75 -37.98 -6.82
C ASN A 222 -5.27 -37.97 -6.59
N GLY A 223 -6.02 -37.55 -7.61
CA GLY A 223 -7.50 -37.55 -7.59
C GLY A 223 -8.13 -36.42 -6.75
N VAL A 224 -7.34 -35.47 -6.30
CA VAL A 224 -7.86 -34.29 -5.58
C VAL A 224 -8.16 -33.18 -6.56
N GLU A 225 -9.34 -32.60 -6.46
CA GLU A 225 -9.77 -31.44 -7.26
C GLU A 225 -9.07 -30.15 -6.78
N PRO A 226 -8.20 -29.51 -7.58
CA PRO A 226 -7.42 -28.36 -7.17
C PRO A 226 -8.29 -27.15 -6.75
N GLU A 227 -9.38 -26.91 -7.45
CA GLU A 227 -10.28 -25.80 -7.13
C GLU A 227 -10.95 -25.96 -5.75
N THR A 228 -11.16 -27.19 -5.30
CA THR A 228 -11.69 -27.45 -3.95
C THR A 228 -10.67 -27.05 -2.89
N ILE A 229 -9.41 -27.43 -3.06
CA ILE A 229 -8.34 -27.05 -2.13
C ILE A 229 -8.14 -25.53 -2.15
N LYS A 230 -8.12 -24.91 -3.32
CA LYS A 230 -8.01 -23.46 -3.48
C LYS A 230 -9.11 -22.71 -2.70
N ARG A 231 -10.37 -23.16 -2.80
CA ARG A 231 -11.48 -22.57 -2.02
C ARG A 231 -11.29 -22.76 -0.50
N GLN A 232 -10.79 -23.91 -0.07
CA GLN A 232 -10.51 -24.18 1.34
C GLN A 232 -9.37 -23.29 1.86
N LEU A 233 -8.33 -23.05 1.07
CA LEU A 233 -7.24 -22.14 1.39
C LEU A 233 -7.76 -20.70 1.59
N TYR A 234 -8.56 -20.19 0.67
CA TYR A 234 -9.18 -18.86 0.82
C TYR A 234 -10.06 -18.75 2.06
N LYS A 235 -10.80 -19.81 2.39
CA LYS A 235 -11.72 -19.80 3.55
C LYS A 235 -11.00 -19.86 4.90
N ASN A 236 -9.88 -20.59 4.99
CA ASN A 236 -9.27 -20.98 6.27
C ASN A 236 -7.91 -20.34 6.55
N THR A 237 -7.38 -19.55 5.61
CA THR A 237 -6.06 -18.92 5.71
C THR A 237 -6.11 -17.45 5.36
N GLN A 238 -5.00 -16.74 5.59
CA GLN A 238 -4.84 -15.33 5.25
C GLN A 238 -4.55 -15.08 3.75
N ILE A 239 -4.61 -16.10 2.88
CA ILE A 239 -4.61 -15.87 1.42
C ILE A 239 -5.81 -15.02 0.98
N GLU A 240 -6.93 -15.05 1.74
CA GLU A 240 -7.97 -14.04 1.69
C GLU A 240 -7.97 -13.29 3.02
N SER A 241 -7.78 -11.99 2.99
CA SER A 241 -7.82 -11.12 4.16
C SER A 241 -8.75 -9.94 3.92
N SER A 242 -9.24 -9.32 5.01
CA SER A 242 -10.05 -8.12 4.92
C SER A 242 -9.20 -6.88 5.14
N PHE A 243 -9.41 -5.85 4.33
CA PHE A 243 -8.81 -4.54 4.49
C PHE A 243 -9.89 -3.53 4.90
N GLY A 244 -9.72 -2.92 6.07
CA GLY A 244 -10.59 -1.87 6.56
C GLY A 244 -10.21 -0.52 5.96
N PHE A 245 -11.18 0.16 5.38
CA PHE A 245 -11.06 1.45 4.73
C PHE A 245 -11.64 2.52 5.66
N ASN A 246 -10.80 3.41 6.18
CA ASN A 246 -11.18 4.54 7.03
C ASN A 246 -10.29 5.73 6.71
N THR A 247 -10.77 6.61 5.85
CA THR A 247 -10.01 7.72 5.28
C THR A 247 -10.09 8.98 6.15
N LEU A 248 -9.77 8.82 7.43
CA LEU A 248 -9.65 9.94 8.35
C LEU A 248 -8.33 10.68 8.09
N ALA A 249 -8.40 11.97 7.81
CA ALA A 249 -7.25 12.84 7.60
C ALA A 249 -7.40 14.16 8.37
N ILE A 250 -6.30 14.88 8.56
CA ILE A 250 -6.31 16.23 9.13
C ILE A 250 -6.46 17.23 7.99
N VAL A 251 -7.56 17.95 7.97
CA VAL A 251 -7.84 19.01 7.00
C VAL A 251 -7.98 20.32 7.78
N GLU A 252 -7.15 21.32 7.45
CA GLU A 252 -7.13 22.62 8.16
C GLU A 252 -7.03 22.46 9.70
N GLY A 253 -6.19 21.52 10.15
CA GLY A 253 -5.97 21.27 11.58
C GLY A 253 -7.08 20.46 12.27
N LYS A 254 -8.11 20.00 11.56
CA LYS A 254 -9.24 19.24 12.13
C LYS A 254 -9.34 17.84 11.50
N PRO A 255 -9.66 16.81 12.30
CA PRO A 255 -9.90 15.47 11.77
C PRO A 255 -11.19 15.46 10.94
N LYS A 256 -11.10 14.95 9.71
CA LYS A 256 -12.22 14.82 8.78
C LYS A 256 -12.14 13.47 8.07
N THR A 257 -13.25 12.74 7.97
CA THR A 257 -13.37 11.61 7.06
C THR A 257 -13.50 12.16 5.64
N CYS A 258 -12.53 11.85 4.78
CA CYS A 258 -12.44 12.41 3.43
C CYS A 258 -12.93 11.42 2.39
N THR A 259 -13.63 11.91 1.37
CA THR A 259 -13.92 11.21 0.13
C THR A 259 -12.67 11.19 -0.76
N LEU A 260 -12.64 10.37 -1.81
CA LEU A 260 -11.56 10.43 -2.80
C LEU A 260 -11.42 11.84 -3.40
N LYS A 261 -12.54 12.49 -3.71
CA LYS A 261 -12.53 13.86 -4.24
C LYS A 261 -11.99 14.87 -3.22
N ASP A 262 -12.31 14.72 -1.93
CA ASP A 262 -11.77 15.60 -0.88
C ASP A 262 -10.24 15.54 -0.84
N PHE A 263 -9.63 14.35 -0.92
CA PHE A 263 -8.17 14.23 -0.93
C PHE A 263 -7.54 14.97 -2.10
N LEU A 264 -8.05 14.74 -3.31
CA LEU A 264 -7.51 15.37 -4.51
C LEU A 264 -7.74 16.88 -4.50
N SER A 265 -8.91 17.36 -4.07
CA SER A 265 -9.22 18.78 -4.01
C SER A 265 -8.36 19.51 -2.98
N ASN A 266 -8.18 18.93 -1.79
CA ASN A 266 -7.31 19.53 -0.76
C ASN A 266 -5.84 19.54 -1.21
N PHE A 267 -5.38 18.48 -1.88
CA PHE A 267 -4.04 18.45 -2.45
C PHE A 267 -3.85 19.54 -3.51
N LEU A 268 -4.80 19.72 -4.43
CA LEU A 268 -4.72 20.75 -5.47
C LEU A 268 -4.70 22.15 -4.87
N SER A 269 -5.58 22.45 -3.92
CA SER A 269 -5.59 23.74 -3.23
C SER A 269 -4.26 24.02 -2.53
N PHE A 270 -3.71 23.03 -1.83
CA PHE A 270 -2.40 23.14 -1.20
C PHE A 270 -1.29 23.35 -2.23
N ARG A 271 -1.30 22.62 -3.33
CA ARG A 271 -0.29 22.73 -4.38
C ARG A 271 -0.33 24.08 -5.07
N GLU A 272 -1.50 24.63 -5.32
CA GLU A 272 -1.67 25.99 -5.85
C GLU A 272 -1.01 27.03 -4.93
N ASP A 273 -1.25 26.95 -3.61
CA ASP A 273 -0.62 27.82 -2.63
C ASP A 273 0.92 27.71 -2.63
N VAL A 274 1.45 26.48 -2.71
CA VAL A 274 2.90 26.23 -2.82
C VAL A 274 3.49 26.88 -4.06
N VAL A 275 2.83 26.74 -5.23
CA VAL A 275 3.30 27.35 -6.49
C VAL A 275 3.28 28.87 -6.42
N ILE A 276 2.23 29.47 -5.85
CA ILE A 276 2.12 30.92 -5.66
C ILE A 276 3.25 31.43 -4.76
N LYS A 277 3.51 30.76 -3.63
CA LYS A 277 4.57 31.16 -2.69
C LYS A 277 5.96 31.02 -3.32
N LYS A 278 6.21 29.92 -4.02
CA LYS A 278 7.45 29.70 -4.80
C LYS A 278 7.68 30.84 -5.80
N THR A 279 6.67 31.14 -6.60
CA THR A 279 6.78 32.17 -7.63
C THR A 279 7.04 33.56 -7.03
N LYS A 280 6.38 33.90 -5.91
CA LYS A 280 6.65 35.14 -5.17
C LYS A 280 8.09 35.20 -4.65
N PHE A 281 8.58 34.09 -4.10
CA PHE A 281 9.97 34.01 -3.61
C PHE A 281 10.98 34.20 -4.76
N ASP A 282 10.77 33.50 -5.88
CA ASP A 282 11.65 33.61 -7.04
C ASP A 282 11.61 35.04 -7.65
N LEU A 283 10.42 35.68 -7.70
CA LEU A 283 10.28 37.06 -8.16
C LEU A 283 11.02 38.06 -7.26
N GLN A 284 10.98 37.88 -5.94
CA GLN A 284 11.68 38.75 -5.00
C GLN A 284 13.22 38.61 -5.08
N LYS A 285 13.67 37.46 -5.53
CA LYS A 285 15.11 37.18 -5.66
C LYS A 285 15.69 37.66 -7.00
N ALA A 286 14.86 37.75 -8.04
CA ALA A 286 15.22 38.28 -9.35
C ALA A 286 15.29 39.82 -9.33
#